data_91ca0a4966d9a4fda150f7816af31aa3
#
_entry.id   91ca0a4966d9a4fda150f7816af31aa3
#
_cell.length_a   1.000
_cell.length_b   1.000
_cell.length_c   1.000
_cell.angle_alpha   90.00
_cell.angle_beta   90.00
_cell.angle_gamma   90.00
#
_symmetry.space_group_name_H-M   'P 1'
#
loop_
_entity.id
_entity.type
_entity.pdbx_description
1 polymer ?
#
loop_
_entity_poly.entity_id
_entity_poly.type
_entity_poly.pdbx_seq_one_letter_code
_entity_poly.pdbx_strand_id
1 'polypeptide(L)'
;DCVLDIFFGVDYHSHLGTKKGGMALHSKEKGFQREIHNIENTPFRTKFEDDLYEFEGCVSGIGCISDNDPQPLLVRSHLGTYAITTIGAINNAEELLQAEFDKGHQFMSRSTGNVNETELVASLINQRSDLISGIKYAQEAIEGSVTLLILTEDDAIIAARDKLGR
;
A
#
# COMPACT_ATOMS: atom_id res chain seq x y z
N ASP A 1 -19.17 -5.21 -9.93
CA ASP A 1 -17.87 -4.64 -9.60
C ASP A 1 -17.86 -4.14 -8.15
N CYS A 2 -16.69 -3.89 -7.60
CA CYS A 2 -16.53 -3.49 -6.19
C CYS A 2 -16.22 -1.98 -6.03
N VAL A 3 -16.30 -1.22 -7.10
CA VAL A 3 -15.80 0.18 -7.15
C VAL A 3 -16.46 1.05 -6.10
N LEU A 4 -17.79 1.05 -6.07
CA LEU A 4 -18.54 1.87 -5.10
C LEU A 4 -18.34 1.41 -3.66
N ASP A 5 -18.19 0.11 -3.42
CA ASP A 5 -17.94 -0.42 -2.08
C ASP A 5 -16.58 0.07 -1.55
N ILE A 6 -15.53 0.02 -2.38
CA ILE A 6 -14.22 0.55 -2.01
C ILE A 6 -14.27 2.07 -1.85
N PHE A 7 -14.87 2.78 -2.80
CA PHE A 7 -14.99 4.25 -2.75
C PHE A 7 -15.68 4.73 -1.48
N PHE A 8 -16.87 4.22 -1.18
CA PHE A 8 -17.60 4.60 0.03
C PHE A 8 -16.94 4.12 1.31
N GLY A 9 -16.29 2.95 1.27
CA GLY A 9 -15.52 2.43 2.40
C GLY A 9 -14.36 3.35 2.77
N VAL A 10 -13.59 3.82 1.78
CA VAL A 10 -12.48 4.76 2.02
C VAL A 10 -13.01 6.14 2.40
N ASP A 11 -14.04 6.64 1.71
CA ASP A 11 -14.69 7.92 2.05
C ASP A 11 -15.18 7.95 3.50
N TYR A 12 -15.81 6.86 3.96
CA TYR A 12 -16.26 6.74 5.35
C TYR A 12 -15.12 6.87 6.36
N HIS A 13 -13.94 6.37 6.04
CA HIS A 13 -12.75 6.43 6.88
C HIS A 13 -11.88 7.67 6.64
N SER A 14 -12.21 8.52 5.68
CA SER A 14 -11.38 9.67 5.28
C SER A 14 -11.18 10.72 6.38
N HIS A 15 -12.04 10.73 7.39
CA HIS A 15 -11.90 11.57 8.58
C HIS A 15 -10.80 11.11 9.56
N LEU A 16 -10.27 9.90 9.40
CA LEU A 16 -9.22 9.34 10.26
C LEU A 16 -7.79 9.76 9.86
N GLY A 17 -7.65 10.35 8.70
CA GLY A 17 -6.38 10.87 8.20
C GLY A 17 -6.60 12.19 7.46
N THR A 18 -5.55 12.97 7.26
CA THR A 18 -5.73 14.35 6.84
C THR A 18 -5.04 14.72 5.54
N LYS A 19 -4.15 13.88 5.00
CA LYS A 19 -3.31 14.33 3.88
C LYS A 19 -3.58 13.64 2.56
N LYS A 20 -3.65 12.33 2.55
CA LYS A 20 -3.74 11.57 1.30
C LYS A 20 -4.79 10.49 1.39
N GLY A 21 -5.51 10.29 0.30
CA GLY A 21 -6.36 9.13 0.08
C GLY A 21 -5.91 8.41 -1.19
N GLY A 22 -6.05 7.10 -1.21
CA GLY A 22 -5.70 6.30 -2.38
C GLY A 22 -6.56 5.06 -2.51
N MET A 23 -6.75 4.65 -3.76
CA MET A 23 -7.41 3.40 -4.11
C MET A 23 -6.59 2.67 -5.16
N ALA A 24 -6.51 1.35 -5.06
CA ALA A 24 -5.99 0.47 -6.09
C ALA A 24 -6.99 -0.66 -6.31
N LEU A 25 -7.46 -0.79 -7.53
CA LEU A 25 -8.43 -1.81 -7.93
C LEU A 25 -7.86 -2.63 -9.08
N HIS A 26 -8.37 -3.84 -9.23
CA HIS A 26 -7.89 -4.76 -10.25
C HIS A 26 -9.04 -5.45 -10.99
N SER A 27 -8.78 -5.73 -12.25
CA SER A 27 -9.54 -6.68 -13.06
C SER A 27 -8.61 -7.40 -14.02
N LYS A 28 -8.96 -8.60 -14.43
CA LYS A 28 -8.17 -9.37 -15.42
C LYS A 28 -8.07 -8.68 -16.78
N GLU A 29 -9.07 -7.88 -17.11
CA GLU A 29 -9.13 -7.19 -18.41
C GLU A 29 -8.26 -5.94 -18.44
N LYS A 30 -8.35 -5.10 -17.39
CA LYS A 30 -7.67 -3.81 -17.33
C LYS A 30 -6.34 -3.84 -16.56
N GLY A 31 -6.10 -4.90 -15.77
CA GLY A 31 -5.01 -4.94 -14.80
C GLY A 31 -5.28 -4.03 -13.59
N PHE A 32 -4.23 -3.55 -12.96
CA PHE A 32 -4.31 -2.60 -11.86
C PHE A 32 -4.64 -1.19 -12.35
N GLN A 33 -5.60 -0.57 -11.69
CA GLN A 33 -5.91 0.86 -11.78
C GLN A 33 -5.66 1.47 -10.40
N ARG A 34 -4.98 2.61 -10.33
CA ARG A 34 -4.61 3.23 -9.05
C ARG A 34 -4.67 4.75 -9.14
N GLU A 35 -5.35 5.37 -8.17
CA GLU A 35 -5.37 6.82 -7.99
C GLU A 35 -5.03 7.19 -6.55
N ILE A 36 -4.29 8.27 -6.39
CA ILE A 36 -3.90 8.85 -5.09
C ILE A 36 -4.05 10.36 -5.18
N HIS A 37 -4.80 10.93 -4.24
CA HIS A 37 -5.01 12.38 -4.14
C HIS A 37 -4.63 12.95 -2.79
N ASN A 38 -4.22 14.22 -2.81
CA ASN A 38 -4.16 15.05 -1.62
C ASN A 38 -5.59 15.45 -1.22
N ILE A 39 -5.95 15.18 0.02
CA ILE A 39 -7.28 15.44 0.60
C ILE A 39 -7.26 16.48 1.73
N GLU A 40 -6.13 17.21 1.91
CA GLU A 40 -6.00 18.21 2.98
C GLU A 40 -7.03 19.33 2.88
N ASN A 41 -7.28 19.80 1.67
CA ASN A 41 -8.13 20.96 1.42
C ASN A 41 -9.42 20.64 0.65
N THR A 42 -9.61 19.38 0.30
CA THR A 42 -10.78 18.94 -0.47
C THR A 42 -11.16 17.54 -0.01
N PRO A 43 -12.46 17.28 0.29
CA PRO A 43 -12.90 15.97 0.76
C PRO A 43 -12.53 14.85 -0.22
N PHE A 44 -12.26 13.66 0.31
CA PHE A 44 -11.95 12.45 -0.46
C PHE A 44 -12.94 12.23 -1.60
N ARG A 45 -14.23 12.26 -1.30
CA ARG A 45 -15.31 12.08 -2.28
C ARG A 45 -15.15 12.98 -3.50
N THR A 46 -14.95 14.27 -3.28
CA THR A 46 -14.82 15.26 -4.37
C THR A 46 -13.60 15.01 -5.24
N LYS A 47 -12.51 14.46 -4.64
CA LYS A 47 -11.28 14.19 -5.39
C LYS A 47 -11.35 12.94 -6.24
N PHE A 48 -12.10 11.92 -5.79
CA PHE A 48 -12.15 10.62 -6.45
C PHE A 48 -13.41 10.40 -7.31
N GLU A 49 -14.42 11.25 -7.20
CA GLU A 49 -15.67 11.10 -7.94
C GLU A 49 -15.47 11.08 -9.45
N ASP A 50 -14.56 11.90 -9.95
CA ASP A 50 -14.23 11.99 -11.38
C ASP A 50 -13.38 10.80 -11.88
N ASP A 51 -12.72 10.07 -10.98
CA ASP A 51 -11.86 8.93 -11.34
C ASP A 51 -12.63 7.60 -11.38
N LEU A 52 -13.87 7.56 -10.89
CA LEU A 52 -14.63 6.31 -10.76
C LEU A 52 -14.81 5.56 -12.09
N TYR A 53 -14.84 6.27 -13.21
CA TYR A 53 -14.97 5.66 -14.53
C TYR A 53 -13.72 4.82 -14.91
N GLU A 54 -12.54 5.17 -14.40
CA GLU A 54 -11.32 4.42 -14.66
C GLU A 54 -11.33 3.06 -13.99
N PHE A 55 -11.99 2.98 -12.84
CA PHE A 55 -12.14 1.75 -12.06
C PHE A 55 -13.30 0.86 -12.51
N GLU A 56 -14.14 1.32 -13.45
CA GLU A 56 -15.30 0.57 -13.92
C GLU A 56 -14.89 -0.83 -14.40
N GLY A 57 -15.60 -1.86 -13.92
CA GLY A 57 -15.33 -3.27 -14.23
C GLY A 57 -14.27 -3.92 -13.34
N CYS A 58 -13.63 -3.20 -12.44
CA CYS A 58 -12.76 -3.82 -11.45
C CYS A 58 -13.57 -4.65 -10.44
N VAL A 59 -13.02 -5.80 -10.06
CA VAL A 59 -13.71 -6.80 -9.23
C VAL A 59 -13.12 -6.95 -7.83
N SER A 60 -11.93 -6.43 -7.62
CA SER A 60 -11.23 -6.43 -6.35
C SER A 60 -10.52 -5.11 -6.11
N GLY A 61 -10.31 -4.73 -4.86
CA GLY A 61 -9.66 -3.46 -4.55
C GLY A 61 -9.26 -3.33 -3.09
N ILE A 62 -8.32 -2.43 -2.86
CA ILE A 62 -7.93 -1.93 -1.55
C ILE A 62 -7.85 -0.41 -1.57
N GLY A 63 -8.08 0.21 -0.43
CA GLY A 63 -7.97 1.65 -0.28
C GLY A 63 -7.28 2.03 1.02
N CYS A 64 -6.80 3.26 1.09
CA CYS A 64 -6.05 3.75 2.23
C CYS A 64 -6.21 5.25 2.40
N ILE A 65 -6.28 5.68 3.65
CA ILE A 65 -6.06 7.06 4.06
C ILE A 65 -4.70 7.12 4.75
N SER A 66 -3.84 8.05 4.35
CA SER A 66 -2.47 8.14 4.85
C SER A 66 -2.06 9.60 5.08
N ASP A 67 -1.38 9.84 6.18
CA ASP A 67 -0.80 11.15 6.48
C ASP A 67 0.64 11.31 6.00
N ASN A 68 1.30 10.22 5.69
CA ASN A 68 2.71 10.20 5.31
C ASN A 68 2.91 9.77 3.85
N ASP A 69 2.82 8.49 3.60
CA ASP A 69 3.17 7.91 2.31
C ASP A 69 2.01 7.92 1.34
N PRO A 70 2.26 8.18 0.05
CA PRO A 70 1.27 7.93 -0.99
C PRO A 70 1.05 6.41 -1.09
N GLN A 71 -0.17 5.99 -0.83
CA GLN A 71 -0.61 4.59 -0.82
C GLN A 71 -1.99 4.46 -1.49
N PRO A 72 -2.35 3.30 -2.05
CA PRO A 72 -1.57 2.05 -2.17
C PRO A 72 -0.36 2.17 -3.08
N LEU A 73 0.69 1.40 -2.80
CA LEU A 73 1.87 1.30 -3.65
C LEU A 73 1.71 0.13 -4.61
N LEU A 74 1.96 0.34 -5.91
CA LEU A 74 2.04 -0.76 -6.88
C LEU A 74 3.47 -1.28 -6.94
N VAL A 75 3.62 -2.57 -6.74
CA VAL A 75 4.91 -3.27 -6.74
C VAL A 75 4.92 -4.30 -7.85
N ARG A 76 5.98 -4.32 -8.65
CA ARG A 76 6.23 -5.35 -9.65
C ARG A 76 7.55 -6.05 -9.34
N SER A 77 7.48 -7.34 -9.09
CA SER A 77 8.64 -8.13 -8.68
C SER A 77 8.56 -9.56 -9.20
N HIS A 78 9.50 -10.41 -8.81
CA HIS A 78 9.45 -11.85 -9.07
C HIS A 78 8.25 -12.57 -8.42
N LEU A 79 7.59 -11.90 -7.45
CA LEU A 79 6.35 -12.41 -6.82
C LEU A 79 5.08 -12.04 -7.61
N GLY A 80 5.22 -11.45 -8.78
CA GLY A 80 4.13 -10.89 -9.57
C GLY A 80 3.93 -9.39 -9.34
N THR A 81 2.81 -8.87 -9.81
CA THR A 81 2.38 -7.50 -9.56
C THR A 81 1.35 -7.50 -8.43
N TYR A 82 1.50 -6.60 -7.48
CA TYR A 82 0.55 -6.44 -6.38
C TYR A 82 0.47 -5.00 -5.91
N ALA A 83 -0.67 -4.63 -5.33
CA ALA A 83 -0.84 -3.38 -4.62
C ALA A 83 -0.71 -3.63 -3.11
N ILE A 84 -0.03 -2.73 -2.39
CA ILE A 84 0.18 -2.85 -0.95
C ILE A 84 -0.16 -1.55 -0.23
N THR A 85 -0.83 -1.68 0.92
CA THR A 85 -0.96 -0.62 1.91
C THR A 85 -0.38 -1.08 3.24
N THR A 86 0.23 -0.14 3.96
CA THR A 86 0.78 -0.40 5.29
C THR A 86 0.35 0.67 6.27
N ILE A 87 0.18 0.27 7.52
CA ILE A 87 -0.02 1.16 8.65
C ILE A 87 0.80 0.66 9.83
N GLY A 88 1.43 1.57 10.55
CA GLY A 88 2.25 1.24 11.70
C GLY A 88 3.41 2.21 11.90
N ALA A 89 4.39 1.78 12.65
CA ALA A 89 5.62 2.52 12.90
C ALA A 89 6.82 1.56 12.87
N ILE A 90 7.82 1.88 12.08
CA ILE A 90 9.05 1.10 11.92
C ILE A 90 10.17 1.82 12.66
N ASN A 91 10.51 1.34 13.87
CA ASN A 91 11.48 2.00 14.72
C ASN A 91 12.92 1.82 14.24
N ASN A 92 13.22 0.74 13.54
CA ASN A 92 14.53 0.42 12.97
C ASN A 92 14.62 0.67 11.45
N ALA A 93 13.82 1.62 10.92
CA ALA A 93 13.75 1.89 9.47
C ALA A 93 15.13 2.23 8.87
N GLU A 94 15.91 3.08 9.52
CA GLU A 94 17.25 3.47 9.04
C GLU A 94 18.23 2.27 8.97
N GLU A 95 18.19 1.39 9.97
CA GLU A 95 19.01 0.17 9.99
C GLU A 95 18.62 -0.78 8.85
N LEU A 96 17.32 -0.99 8.64
CA LEU A 96 16.82 -1.81 7.56
C LEU A 96 17.16 -1.23 6.19
N LEU A 97 17.05 0.08 6.02
CA LEU A 97 17.43 0.77 4.79
C LEU A 97 18.92 0.62 4.49
N GLN A 98 19.79 0.78 5.50
CA GLN A 98 21.22 0.60 5.32
C GLN A 98 21.55 -0.85 4.90
N ALA A 99 20.91 -1.83 5.51
CA ALA A 99 21.07 -3.23 5.13
C ALA A 99 20.62 -3.50 3.68
N GLU A 100 19.58 -2.81 3.20
CA GLU A 100 19.14 -2.91 1.80
C GLU A 100 20.12 -2.23 0.84
N PHE A 101 20.69 -1.07 1.21
CA PHE A 101 21.73 -0.40 0.41
C PHE A 101 23.00 -1.24 0.31
N ASP A 102 23.40 -1.91 1.39
CA ASP A 102 24.54 -2.81 1.41
C ASP A 102 24.38 -4.01 0.46
N LYS A 103 23.13 -4.40 0.18
CA LYS A 103 22.77 -5.41 -0.84
C LYS A 103 22.70 -4.86 -2.26
N GLY A 104 22.89 -3.55 -2.44
CA GLY A 104 22.79 -2.89 -3.74
C GLY A 104 21.36 -2.50 -4.14
N HIS A 105 20.41 -2.56 -3.24
CA HIS A 105 19.04 -2.08 -3.50
C HIS A 105 18.99 -0.55 -3.47
N GLN A 106 18.02 0.01 -4.17
CA GLN A 106 17.77 1.45 -4.20
C GLN A 106 16.29 1.74 -3.91
N PHE A 107 16.05 2.90 -3.34
CA PHE A 107 14.70 3.38 -3.02
C PHE A 107 14.48 4.74 -3.67
N MET A 108 13.24 5.00 -4.05
CA MET A 108 12.83 6.31 -4.55
C MET A 108 12.65 7.27 -3.37
N SER A 109 13.46 8.33 -3.33
CA SER A 109 13.31 9.37 -2.31
C SER A 109 12.04 10.17 -2.53
N ARG A 110 11.38 10.55 -1.44
CA ARG A 110 10.36 11.60 -1.47
C ARG A 110 11.00 12.98 -1.71
N SER A 111 10.18 13.95 -2.04
CA SER A 111 10.60 15.35 -2.12
C SER A 111 11.24 15.89 -0.83
N THR A 112 10.94 15.26 0.31
CA THR A 112 11.54 15.57 1.63
C THR A 112 12.85 14.84 1.91
N GLY A 113 13.33 13.98 0.99
CA GLY A 113 14.51 13.14 1.16
C GLY A 113 14.30 11.85 1.93
N ASN A 114 13.14 11.65 2.54
CA ASN A 114 12.83 10.42 3.28
C ASN A 114 12.37 9.30 2.32
N VAL A 115 12.65 8.06 2.68
CA VAL A 115 12.17 6.88 1.97
C VAL A 115 10.74 6.56 2.39
N ASN A 116 9.97 6.03 1.46
CA ASN A 116 8.62 5.54 1.72
C ASN A 116 8.69 4.24 2.53
N GLU A 117 8.12 4.23 3.75
CA GLU A 117 8.15 3.05 4.62
C GLU A 117 7.39 1.86 4.02
N THR A 118 6.33 2.11 3.24
CA THR A 118 5.61 1.06 2.51
C THR A 118 6.50 0.40 1.46
N GLU A 119 7.36 1.18 0.77
CA GLU A 119 8.36 0.65 -0.16
C GLU A 119 9.40 -0.21 0.56
N LEU A 120 9.85 0.20 1.75
CA LEU A 120 10.75 -0.61 2.58
C LEU A 120 10.10 -1.95 2.96
N VAL A 121 8.84 -1.95 3.40
CA VAL A 121 8.12 -3.19 3.70
C VAL A 121 8.02 -4.09 2.47
N ALA A 122 7.67 -3.54 1.31
CA ALA A 122 7.61 -4.29 0.06
C ALA A 122 8.98 -4.88 -0.33
N SER A 123 10.06 -4.13 -0.14
CA SER A 123 11.43 -4.62 -0.37
C SER A 123 11.78 -5.82 0.52
N LEU A 124 11.39 -5.78 1.80
CA LEU A 124 11.59 -6.91 2.71
C LEU A 124 10.76 -8.13 2.28
N ILE A 125 9.51 -7.94 1.89
CA ILE A 125 8.64 -9.02 1.37
C ILE A 125 9.27 -9.67 0.14
N ASN A 126 9.80 -8.89 -0.78
CA ASN A 126 10.40 -9.36 -2.03
C ASN A 126 11.73 -10.13 -1.84
N GLN A 127 12.26 -10.23 -0.62
CA GLN A 127 13.44 -11.06 -0.34
C GLN A 127 13.12 -12.55 -0.16
N ARG A 128 11.86 -12.95 -0.30
CA ARG A 128 11.43 -14.34 -0.17
C ARG A 128 10.79 -14.85 -1.46
N SER A 129 10.59 -16.16 -1.53
CA SER A 129 10.08 -16.85 -2.71
C SER A 129 8.55 -16.75 -2.92
N ASP A 130 7.82 -16.32 -1.90
CA ASP A 130 6.38 -16.15 -1.93
C ASP A 130 5.93 -15.03 -0.97
N LEU A 131 4.73 -14.50 -1.18
CA LEU A 131 4.19 -13.38 -0.41
C LEU A 131 4.05 -13.71 1.09
N ILE A 132 3.60 -14.91 1.43
CA ILE A 132 3.34 -15.28 2.83
C ILE A 132 4.64 -15.37 3.62
N SER A 133 5.66 -16.03 3.08
CA SER A 133 6.99 -16.08 3.71
C SER A 133 7.66 -14.71 3.73
N GLY A 134 7.42 -13.89 2.71
CA GLY A 134 7.88 -12.50 2.66
C GLY A 134 7.25 -11.62 3.75
N ILE A 135 5.95 -11.71 3.95
CA ILE A 135 5.24 -10.99 5.01
C ILE A 135 5.76 -11.40 6.40
N LYS A 136 5.91 -12.70 6.64
CA LYS A 136 6.47 -13.19 7.91
C LYS A 136 7.88 -12.64 8.15
N TYR A 137 8.73 -12.68 7.14
CA TYR A 137 10.07 -12.12 7.23
C TYR A 137 10.06 -10.62 7.53
N ALA A 138 9.25 -9.84 6.83
CA ALA A 138 9.13 -8.41 7.08
C ALA A 138 8.68 -8.12 8.52
N GLN A 139 7.67 -8.84 9.01
CA GLN A 139 7.18 -8.70 10.39
C GLN A 139 8.19 -9.14 11.46
N GLU A 140 9.09 -10.06 11.15
CA GLU A 140 10.17 -10.46 12.04
C GLU A 140 11.34 -9.47 12.05
N ALA A 141 11.65 -8.87 10.91
CA ALA A 141 12.74 -7.91 10.75
C ALA A 141 12.41 -6.53 11.31
N ILE A 142 11.12 -6.14 11.28
CA ILE A 142 10.67 -4.82 11.71
C ILE A 142 10.55 -4.77 13.24
N GLU A 143 11.23 -3.80 13.82
CA GLU A 143 11.01 -3.39 15.22
C GLU A 143 9.92 -2.31 15.26
N GLY A 144 8.79 -2.63 15.91
CA GLY A 144 7.63 -1.76 15.97
C GLY A 144 6.35 -2.48 15.61
N SER A 145 5.53 -1.86 14.79
CA SER A 145 4.28 -2.45 14.32
C SER A 145 4.11 -2.25 12.82
N VAL A 146 3.60 -3.26 12.14
CA VAL A 146 3.16 -3.16 10.74
C VAL A 146 1.95 -4.04 10.49
N THR A 147 0.87 -3.42 10.08
CA THR A 147 -0.32 -4.06 9.54
C THR A 147 -0.40 -3.72 8.07
N LEU A 148 -0.76 -4.67 7.24
CA LEU A 148 -0.78 -4.48 5.79
C LEU A 148 -1.95 -5.18 5.11
N LEU A 149 -2.31 -4.63 3.94
CA LEU A 149 -3.17 -5.28 2.95
C LEU A 149 -2.41 -5.39 1.64
N ILE A 150 -2.52 -6.54 1.00
CA ILE A 150 -2.00 -6.77 -0.35
C ILE A 150 -3.15 -7.22 -1.24
N LEU A 151 -3.29 -6.59 -2.41
CA LEU A 151 -4.14 -7.03 -3.50
C LEU A 151 -3.23 -7.60 -4.59
N THR A 152 -3.45 -8.86 -4.97
CA THR A 152 -2.67 -9.53 -6.01
C THR A 152 -3.31 -9.42 -7.39
N GLU A 153 -2.54 -9.71 -8.45
CA GLU A 153 -3.04 -9.77 -9.83
C GLU A 153 -4.01 -10.95 -10.09
N ASP A 154 -4.15 -11.87 -9.13
CA ASP A 154 -5.15 -12.95 -9.14
C ASP A 154 -6.42 -12.59 -8.36
N ASP A 155 -6.62 -11.30 -8.06
CA ASP A 155 -7.76 -10.79 -7.28
C ASP A 155 -7.82 -11.28 -5.82
N ALA A 156 -6.73 -11.83 -5.28
CA ALA A 156 -6.67 -12.23 -3.88
C ALA A 156 -6.30 -11.04 -2.98
N ILE A 157 -6.95 -10.97 -1.81
CA ILE A 157 -6.64 -9.98 -0.78
C ILE A 157 -5.99 -10.70 0.40
N ILE A 158 -4.79 -10.27 0.75
CA ILE A 158 -4.04 -10.76 1.91
C ILE A 158 -4.03 -9.65 2.96
N ALA A 159 -4.55 -9.97 4.14
CA ALA A 159 -4.48 -9.09 5.31
C ALA A 159 -3.55 -9.70 6.36
N ALA A 160 -2.60 -8.91 6.84
CA ALA A 160 -1.68 -9.34 7.88
C ALA A 160 -1.56 -8.28 8.97
N ARG A 161 -1.65 -8.72 10.23
CA ARG A 161 -1.43 -7.89 11.42
C ARG A 161 -0.12 -8.29 12.08
N ASP A 162 0.47 -7.36 12.81
CA ASP A 162 1.62 -7.64 13.67
C ASP A 162 1.25 -8.57 14.84
N LYS A 163 2.28 -9.01 15.57
CA LYS A 163 2.11 -9.92 16.74
C LYS A 163 1.29 -9.31 17.87
N LEU A 164 1.19 -7.98 17.93
CA LEU A 164 0.41 -7.27 18.94
C LEU A 164 -1.06 -7.08 18.52
N GLY A 165 -1.42 -7.46 17.31
CA GLY A 165 -2.78 -7.41 16.79
C GLY A 165 -3.33 -6.00 16.58
N ARG A 166 -2.46 -5.05 16.32
CA ARG A 166 -2.81 -3.65 16.04
C ARG A 166 -3.13 -3.43 14.59
#